data_722a2ad3f38827e83f50e2b78114dd7b
#
_entry.id   722a2ad3f38827e83f50e2b78114dd7b
#
_cell.length_a   1.000
_cell.length_b   1.000
_cell.length_c   1.000
_cell.angle_alpha   90.00
_cell.angle_beta   90.00
_cell.angle_gamma   90.00
#
_symmetry.space_group_name_H-M   'P 1'
#
loop_
_entity.id
_entity.type
_entity.pdbx_description
1 polymer ?
#
loop_
_entity_poly.entity_id
_entity_poly.type
_entity_poly.pdbx_seq_one_letter_code
_entity_poly.pdbx_strand_id
1 'polypeptide(L)'
;MNDNIKRNRETLKPKWTDLYSTNTAKRQGLEKPEMFLEPDSECELIKLKEEFNAVKQKTLAEVIESRRSLREYAKLSLSFEEISYLLWETCRVQSYRNNAVFRTIPTAGATNSMETYIYANNIEGLKKGIYLYVQNKHSLAMVSSIDNLSDLVNDSLLGQLRGAPVVFFFTALPERTEYKYDFCAHKMIAMEAGHACQNLSLAAEIIDSGACAICAYDQEKVDKILLINGDSHFATYCATVGKKSSKSEN
;
A
#
# COMPACT_ATOMS: atom_id res chain seq x y z
N MET A 1 -25.22 1.69 24.05
CA MET A 1 -24.16 1.61 22.99
C MET A 1 -22.87 2.02 23.64
N ASN A 2 -21.80 1.25 23.45
CA ASN A 2 -20.48 1.51 24.03
C ASN A 2 -19.95 2.89 23.58
N ASP A 3 -19.42 3.71 24.50
CA ASP A 3 -18.95 5.07 24.21
C ASP A 3 -17.74 5.08 23.27
N ASN A 4 -16.92 4.03 23.29
CA ASN A 4 -15.83 3.85 22.31
C ASN A 4 -16.39 3.75 20.87
N ILE A 5 -17.50 3.04 20.68
CA ILE A 5 -18.14 2.95 19.35
C ILE A 5 -18.63 4.33 18.89
N LYS A 6 -19.24 5.11 19.79
CA LYS A 6 -19.68 6.47 19.45
C LYS A 6 -18.51 7.37 19.07
N ARG A 7 -17.44 7.37 19.88
CA ARG A 7 -16.23 8.15 19.65
C ARG A 7 -15.58 7.79 18.32
N ASN A 8 -15.43 6.50 18.00
CA ASN A 8 -14.79 6.07 16.76
C ASN A 8 -15.61 6.42 15.51
N ARG A 9 -16.94 6.51 15.61
CA ARG A 9 -17.79 7.00 14.50
C ARG A 9 -17.50 8.45 14.13
N GLU A 10 -17.04 9.27 15.07
CA GLU A 10 -16.75 10.69 14.82
C GLU A 10 -15.55 10.85 13.88
N THR A 11 -14.59 9.91 13.86
CA THR A 11 -13.49 9.90 12.89
C THR A 11 -13.98 9.85 11.44
N LEU A 12 -15.13 9.18 11.19
CA LEU A 12 -15.74 9.13 9.85
C LEU A 12 -16.56 10.39 9.50
N LYS A 13 -16.86 11.24 10.48
CA LYS A 13 -17.72 12.43 10.35
C LYS A 13 -17.01 13.72 10.82
N PRO A 14 -15.79 14.01 10.32
CA PRO A 14 -15.09 15.21 10.75
C PRO A 14 -15.92 16.45 10.41
N LYS A 15 -15.93 17.42 11.31
CA LYS A 15 -16.64 18.69 11.13
C LYS A 15 -15.80 19.64 10.26
N TRP A 16 -16.04 19.60 8.97
CA TRP A 16 -15.33 20.43 7.98
C TRP A 16 -15.45 21.92 8.25
N THR A 17 -16.57 22.38 8.80
CA THR A 17 -16.77 23.78 9.19
C THR A 17 -15.75 24.23 10.22
N ASP A 18 -15.39 23.37 11.15
CA ASP A 18 -14.43 23.68 12.21
C ASP A 18 -13.00 23.81 11.63
N LEU A 19 -12.69 23.10 10.54
CA LEU A 19 -11.42 23.22 9.84
C LEU A 19 -11.17 24.64 9.29
N TYR A 20 -12.23 25.36 8.90
CA TYR A 20 -12.08 26.73 8.40
C TYR A 20 -11.55 27.71 9.47
N SER A 21 -11.84 27.47 10.73
CA SER A 21 -11.33 28.25 11.86
C SER A 21 -10.06 27.67 12.50
N THR A 22 -9.67 26.44 12.12
CA THR A 22 -8.48 25.78 12.66
C THR A 22 -7.22 26.40 12.06
N ASN A 23 -6.24 26.72 12.91
CA ASN A 23 -4.93 27.20 12.48
C ASN A 23 -4.03 26.00 12.14
N THR A 24 -4.28 25.36 10.99
CA THR A 24 -3.52 24.18 10.51
C THR A 24 -2.03 24.49 10.38
N ALA A 25 -1.17 23.48 10.41
CA ALA A 25 0.27 23.63 10.22
C ALA A 25 0.62 24.45 8.97
N LYS A 26 -0.11 24.22 7.86
CA LYS A 26 0.02 25.01 6.62
C LYS A 26 -0.32 26.50 6.84
N ARG A 27 -1.38 26.82 7.59
CA ARG A 27 -1.77 28.22 7.86
C ARG A 27 -0.81 28.93 8.81
N GLN A 28 -0.18 28.17 9.69
CA GLN A 28 0.91 28.67 10.56
C GLN A 28 2.20 28.94 9.79
N GLY A 29 2.30 28.52 8.52
CA GLY A 29 3.52 28.65 7.72
C GLY A 29 4.63 27.68 8.13
N LEU A 30 4.28 26.57 8.80
CA LEU A 30 5.25 25.54 9.14
C LEU A 30 5.77 24.87 7.87
N GLU A 31 6.93 24.25 7.98
CA GLU A 31 7.56 23.52 6.88
C GLU A 31 6.66 22.38 6.38
N LYS A 32 6.59 22.25 5.06
CA LYS A 32 5.81 21.17 4.45
C LYS A 32 6.55 19.85 4.62
N PRO A 33 5.88 18.77 5.08
CA PRO A 33 6.50 17.45 5.17
C PRO A 33 7.03 16.95 3.82
N GLU A 34 8.10 16.15 3.86
CA GLU A 34 8.69 15.53 2.69
C GLU A 34 7.69 14.66 1.93
N MET A 35 7.67 14.81 0.60
CA MET A 35 6.68 14.13 -0.26
C MET A 35 7.00 12.65 -0.52
N PHE A 36 8.24 12.25 -0.32
CA PHE A 36 8.72 10.89 -0.53
C PHE A 36 9.51 10.43 0.68
N LEU A 37 9.39 9.15 0.98
CA LEU A 37 10.28 8.49 1.91
C LEU A 37 11.53 8.08 1.13
N GLU A 38 12.68 8.58 1.53
CA GLU A 38 13.94 8.18 0.94
C GLU A 38 14.50 6.97 1.72
N PRO A 39 14.95 5.92 1.01
CA PRO A 39 15.64 4.81 1.66
C PRO A 39 17.00 5.25 2.17
N ASP A 40 17.64 4.39 2.98
CA ASP A 40 19.02 4.58 3.39
C ASP A 40 19.92 4.85 2.16
N SER A 41 20.82 5.82 2.28
CA SER A 41 21.70 6.26 1.18
C SER A 41 22.65 5.15 0.68
N GLU A 42 22.93 4.15 1.51
CA GLU A 42 23.75 2.99 1.14
C GLU A 42 22.94 1.85 0.50
N CYS A 43 21.61 1.97 0.48
CA CYS A 43 20.74 0.93 -0.06
C CYS A 43 20.77 0.92 -1.58
N GLU A 44 21.13 -0.22 -2.17
CA GLU A 44 21.04 -0.43 -3.63
C GLU A 44 19.56 -0.45 -4.06
N LEU A 45 19.25 0.36 -5.08
CA LEU A 45 17.92 0.41 -5.67
C LEU A 45 17.78 -0.61 -6.79
N ILE A 46 16.79 -1.48 -6.67
CA ILE A 46 16.42 -2.43 -7.71
C ILE A 46 15.40 -1.75 -8.63
N LYS A 47 15.82 -1.35 -9.83
CA LYS A 47 14.94 -0.71 -10.82
C LYS A 47 13.88 -1.68 -11.30
N LEU A 48 12.62 -1.27 -11.25
CA LEU A 48 11.47 -2.02 -11.75
C LEU A 48 11.27 -1.79 -13.25
N LYS A 49 10.53 -2.70 -13.91
CA LYS A 49 10.17 -2.56 -15.33
C LYS A 49 9.09 -1.48 -15.50
N GLU A 50 9.17 -0.76 -16.62
CA GLU A 50 8.17 0.24 -17.05
C GLU A 50 7.42 -0.20 -18.31
N GLU A 51 7.85 -1.31 -18.94
CA GLU A 51 7.21 -1.95 -20.08
C GLU A 51 6.73 -3.36 -19.67
N PHE A 52 5.51 -3.70 -20.05
CA PHE A 52 4.79 -4.90 -19.57
C PHE A 52 4.31 -5.73 -20.76
N ASN A 53 5.23 -6.39 -21.46
CA ASN A 53 4.95 -7.13 -22.68
C ASN A 53 4.23 -8.45 -22.44
N ALA A 54 4.42 -9.06 -21.26
CA ALA A 54 3.77 -10.31 -20.88
C ALA A 54 2.39 -10.11 -20.21
N VAL A 55 1.98 -8.84 -19.98
CA VAL A 55 0.71 -8.52 -19.32
C VAL A 55 -0.43 -8.52 -20.36
N LYS A 56 -1.46 -9.32 -20.09
CA LYS A 56 -2.62 -9.45 -20.97
C LYS A 56 -3.46 -8.17 -20.99
N GLN A 57 -4.13 -7.93 -22.12
CA GLN A 57 -5.12 -6.88 -22.23
C GLN A 57 -6.50 -7.44 -21.77
N LYS A 58 -7.12 -6.76 -20.81
CA LYS A 58 -8.51 -7.00 -20.36
C LYS A 58 -9.21 -5.66 -20.24
N THR A 59 -10.50 -5.64 -20.52
CA THR A 59 -11.30 -4.42 -20.30
C THR A 59 -11.54 -4.19 -18.81
N LEU A 60 -11.75 -2.94 -18.43
CA LEU A 60 -12.10 -2.60 -17.05
C LEU A 60 -13.37 -3.33 -16.57
N ALA A 61 -14.35 -3.49 -17.46
CA ALA A 61 -15.59 -4.21 -17.14
C ALA A 61 -15.33 -5.68 -16.78
N GLU A 62 -14.52 -6.38 -17.58
CA GLU A 62 -14.12 -7.76 -17.29
C GLU A 62 -13.39 -7.88 -15.96
N VAL A 63 -12.47 -6.97 -15.69
CA VAL A 63 -11.68 -6.98 -14.46
C VAL A 63 -12.55 -6.72 -13.22
N ILE A 64 -13.49 -5.76 -13.30
CA ILE A 64 -14.44 -5.49 -12.20
C ILE A 64 -15.35 -6.71 -11.97
N GLU A 65 -15.86 -7.33 -13.03
CA GLU A 65 -16.74 -8.48 -12.95
C GLU A 65 -16.04 -9.70 -12.35
N SER A 66 -14.78 -9.96 -12.75
CA SER A 66 -14.02 -11.14 -12.29
C SER A 66 -13.40 -10.99 -10.90
N ARG A 67 -13.11 -9.76 -10.46
CA ARG A 67 -12.42 -9.50 -9.20
C ARG A 67 -13.14 -10.13 -7.99
N ARG A 68 -12.45 -11.02 -7.31
CA ARG A 68 -12.87 -11.62 -6.02
C ARG A 68 -11.73 -11.59 -5.02
N SER A 69 -12.05 -11.60 -3.73
CA SER A 69 -11.03 -11.76 -2.67
C SER A 69 -10.51 -13.18 -2.68
N LEU A 70 -9.32 -13.38 -3.25
CA LEU A 70 -8.66 -14.68 -3.36
C LEU A 70 -7.91 -15.02 -2.07
N ARG A 71 -8.19 -16.19 -1.48
CA ARG A 71 -7.60 -16.64 -0.20
C ARG A 71 -6.85 -17.96 -0.31
N GLU A 72 -6.83 -18.57 -1.47
CA GLU A 72 -6.10 -19.79 -1.79
C GLU A 72 -5.32 -19.55 -3.08
N TYR A 73 -4.01 -19.68 -3.01
CA TYR A 73 -3.12 -19.40 -4.12
C TYR A 73 -2.53 -20.67 -4.71
N ALA A 74 -2.34 -20.67 -6.02
CA ALA A 74 -1.47 -21.67 -6.66
C ALA A 74 -0.05 -21.53 -6.12
N LYS A 75 0.68 -22.65 -6.01
CA LYS A 75 2.08 -22.67 -5.59
C LYS A 75 3.00 -22.21 -6.74
N LEU A 76 2.73 -21.01 -7.27
CA LEU A 76 3.46 -20.41 -8.38
C LEU A 76 4.08 -19.08 -7.92
N SER A 77 5.24 -18.76 -8.48
CA SER A 77 5.87 -17.46 -8.33
C SER A 77 5.11 -16.38 -9.10
N LEU A 78 5.36 -15.13 -8.74
CA LEU A 78 5.14 -13.99 -9.64
C LEU A 78 6.45 -13.69 -10.36
N SER A 79 6.36 -13.33 -11.64
CA SER A 79 7.53 -12.82 -12.37
C SER A 79 7.92 -11.41 -11.89
N PHE A 80 9.16 -11.00 -12.18
CA PHE A 80 9.63 -9.65 -11.88
C PHE A 80 8.84 -8.57 -12.67
N GLU A 81 8.35 -8.91 -13.86
CA GLU A 81 7.48 -8.02 -14.63
C GLU A 81 6.10 -7.86 -13.99
N GLU A 82 5.52 -8.93 -13.48
CA GLU A 82 4.23 -8.88 -12.80
C GLU A 82 4.26 -8.06 -11.51
N ILE A 83 5.30 -8.19 -10.68
CA ILE A 83 5.41 -7.33 -9.49
C ILE A 83 5.67 -5.87 -9.87
N SER A 84 6.45 -5.62 -10.92
CA SER A 84 6.65 -4.27 -11.44
C SER A 84 5.32 -3.64 -11.90
N TYR A 85 4.51 -4.41 -12.64
CA TYR A 85 3.19 -4.01 -13.09
C TYR A 85 2.23 -3.73 -11.92
N LEU A 86 2.16 -4.61 -10.92
CA LEU A 86 1.33 -4.42 -9.74
C LEU A 86 1.66 -3.12 -9.02
N LEU A 87 2.94 -2.82 -8.79
CA LEU A 87 3.38 -1.59 -8.15
C LEU A 87 3.11 -0.35 -9.01
N TRP A 88 3.31 -0.49 -10.33
CA TRP A 88 3.04 0.57 -11.31
C TRP A 88 1.58 1.02 -11.30
N GLU A 89 0.64 0.09 -11.37
CA GLU A 89 -0.79 0.41 -11.42
C GLU A 89 -1.35 0.80 -10.04
N THR A 90 -0.75 0.30 -8.96
CA THR A 90 -1.26 0.55 -7.62
C THR A 90 -1.02 1.99 -7.18
N CYS A 91 0.20 2.51 -7.29
CA CYS A 91 0.51 3.80 -6.64
C CYS A 91 1.73 4.55 -7.22
N ARG A 92 2.10 4.34 -8.50
CA ARG A 92 3.21 5.09 -9.10
C ARG A 92 2.96 6.59 -9.14
N VAL A 93 4.03 7.35 -9.20
CA VAL A 93 3.96 8.77 -9.57
C VAL A 93 3.56 8.88 -11.03
N GLN A 94 2.51 9.62 -11.33
CA GLN A 94 1.99 9.83 -12.67
C GLN A 94 2.47 11.15 -13.28
N SER A 95 2.52 12.21 -12.49
CA SER A 95 2.97 13.52 -12.95
C SER A 95 3.32 14.47 -11.80
N TYR A 96 4.04 15.54 -12.15
CA TYR A 96 4.36 16.64 -11.26
C TYR A 96 3.74 17.92 -11.82
N ARG A 97 3.03 18.72 -10.99
CA ARG A 97 2.48 20.02 -11.37
C ARG A 97 2.52 20.98 -10.18
N ASN A 98 3.08 22.17 -10.36
CA ASN A 98 3.08 23.23 -9.34
C ASN A 98 3.50 22.75 -7.94
N ASN A 99 4.61 22.02 -7.83
CA ASN A 99 5.11 21.43 -6.59
C ASN A 99 4.17 20.41 -5.93
N ALA A 100 3.20 19.87 -6.68
CA ALA A 100 2.37 18.75 -6.26
C ALA A 100 2.74 17.48 -7.04
N VAL A 101 2.66 16.34 -6.38
CA VAL A 101 2.86 15.01 -6.95
C VAL A 101 1.49 14.37 -7.16
N PHE A 102 1.24 13.89 -8.37
CA PHE A 102 0.04 13.15 -8.71
C PHE A 102 0.40 11.68 -8.91
N ARG A 103 -0.33 10.82 -8.23
CA ARG A 103 -0.18 9.36 -8.29
C ARG A 103 -1.35 8.73 -9.05
N THR A 104 -1.27 7.44 -9.36
CA THR A 104 -2.37 6.68 -9.96
C THR A 104 -3.60 6.56 -9.05
N ILE A 105 -3.45 6.83 -7.77
CA ILE A 105 -4.54 6.90 -6.80
C ILE A 105 -4.89 8.35 -6.44
N PRO A 106 -6.17 8.67 -6.23
CA PRO A 106 -6.56 9.98 -5.73
C PRO A 106 -6.20 10.12 -4.25
N THR A 107 -5.65 11.27 -3.90
CA THR A 107 -5.33 11.66 -2.53
C THR A 107 -5.88 13.05 -2.24
N ALA A 108 -6.26 13.33 -1.00
CA ALA A 108 -6.82 14.61 -0.61
C ALA A 108 -5.79 15.74 -0.82
N GLY A 109 -6.09 16.68 -1.72
CA GLY A 109 -5.24 17.85 -1.98
C GLY A 109 -3.78 17.55 -2.35
N ALA A 110 -3.52 16.40 -2.96
CA ALA A 110 -2.19 15.90 -3.33
C ALA A 110 -1.22 15.83 -2.13
N THR A 111 -1.71 15.38 -0.97
CA THR A 111 -0.90 15.24 0.23
C THR A 111 -0.06 13.97 0.24
N ASN A 112 -0.55 12.89 -0.43
CA ASN A 112 0.19 11.65 -0.63
C ASN A 112 0.74 11.05 0.69
N SER A 113 -0.16 10.82 1.65
CA SER A 113 0.22 10.31 2.97
C SER A 113 0.75 8.86 2.97
N MET A 114 0.51 8.12 1.88
CA MET A 114 0.76 6.69 1.86
C MET A 114 2.09 6.33 1.23
N GLU A 115 2.79 5.39 1.89
CA GLU A 115 3.91 4.63 1.33
C GLU A 115 3.52 3.16 1.15
N THR A 116 4.26 2.45 0.32
CA THR A 116 3.98 1.05 0.02
C THR A 116 5.23 0.22 0.27
N TYR A 117 5.06 -0.82 1.10
CA TYR A 117 6.06 -1.87 1.27
C TYR A 117 5.55 -3.16 0.67
N ILE A 118 6.46 -4.03 0.26
CA ILE A 118 6.13 -5.40 -0.12
C ILE A 118 6.97 -6.40 0.66
N TYR A 119 6.37 -7.53 1.02
CA TYR A 119 7.09 -8.73 1.35
C TYR A 119 7.16 -9.62 0.12
N ALA A 120 8.33 -9.72 -0.48
CA ALA A 120 8.63 -10.64 -1.58
C ALA A 120 8.90 -12.03 -0.99
N ASN A 121 7.91 -12.93 -1.07
CA ASN A 121 8.01 -14.30 -0.58
C ASN A 121 8.46 -15.28 -1.67
N ASN A 122 7.90 -15.14 -2.89
CA ASN A 122 8.21 -15.99 -4.04
C ASN A 122 8.07 -15.20 -5.34
N ILE A 123 9.06 -14.38 -5.65
CA ILE A 123 9.11 -13.55 -6.87
C ILE A 123 10.38 -13.92 -7.64
N GLU A 124 10.23 -14.22 -8.94
CA GLU A 124 11.35 -14.58 -9.80
C GLU A 124 12.35 -13.43 -9.93
N GLY A 125 13.62 -13.72 -9.71
CA GLY A 125 14.69 -12.74 -9.81
C GLY A 125 14.77 -11.74 -8.66
N LEU A 126 13.92 -11.85 -7.63
CA LEU A 126 13.96 -11.00 -6.45
C LEU A 126 14.23 -11.83 -5.18
N LYS A 127 15.23 -11.41 -4.40
CA LYS A 127 15.55 -12.05 -3.13
C LYS A 127 14.35 -11.92 -2.17
N LYS A 128 14.09 -12.97 -1.38
CA LYS A 128 13.07 -12.95 -0.34
C LYS A 128 13.39 -11.87 0.71
N GLY A 129 12.42 -11.00 1.00
CA GLY A 129 12.64 -9.87 1.92
C GLY A 129 11.49 -8.88 1.95
N ILE A 130 11.62 -7.89 2.83
CA ILE A 130 10.77 -6.70 2.85
C ILE A 130 11.45 -5.61 2.02
N TYR A 131 10.67 -4.94 1.21
CA TYR A 131 11.13 -3.85 0.35
C TYR A 131 10.21 -2.64 0.47
N LEU A 132 10.80 -1.45 0.51
CA LEU A 132 10.12 -0.18 0.29
C LEU A 132 10.00 0.05 -1.22
N TYR A 133 8.83 0.40 -1.70
CA TYR A 133 8.64 0.90 -3.06
C TYR A 133 8.96 2.39 -3.14
N VAL A 134 10.10 2.73 -3.72
CA VAL A 134 10.57 4.10 -3.93
C VAL A 134 9.83 4.67 -5.14
N GLN A 135 8.69 5.30 -4.90
CA GLN A 135 7.69 5.63 -5.91
C GLN A 135 8.18 6.62 -6.97
N ASN A 136 8.95 7.64 -6.56
CA ASN A 136 9.55 8.65 -7.46
C ASN A 136 10.64 8.10 -8.38
N LYS A 137 11.18 6.93 -8.06
CA LYS A 137 12.25 6.26 -8.82
C LYS A 137 11.78 4.97 -9.49
N HIS A 138 10.53 4.56 -9.28
CA HIS A 138 9.96 3.27 -9.67
C HIS A 138 10.96 2.13 -9.40
N SER A 139 11.35 1.98 -8.14
CA SER A 139 12.40 1.06 -7.71
C SER A 139 12.05 0.45 -6.35
N LEU A 140 12.70 -0.65 -6.02
CA LEU A 140 12.61 -1.28 -4.71
C LEU A 140 13.90 -1.03 -3.93
N ALA A 141 13.78 -0.70 -2.65
CA ALA A 141 14.87 -0.65 -1.68
C ALA A 141 14.64 -1.76 -0.64
N MET A 142 15.64 -2.62 -0.43
CA MET A 142 15.53 -3.69 0.56
C MET A 142 15.55 -3.10 1.98
N VAL A 143 14.55 -3.43 2.78
CA VAL A 143 14.44 -3.01 4.18
C VAL A 143 14.95 -4.11 5.12
N SER A 144 14.58 -5.36 4.84
CA SER A 144 14.93 -6.51 5.69
C SER A 144 14.94 -7.82 4.93
N SER A 145 15.86 -8.72 5.29
CA SER A 145 15.92 -10.08 4.72
C SER A 145 16.51 -11.04 5.76
N ILE A 146 15.71 -11.36 6.80
CA ILE A 146 16.11 -12.30 7.88
C ILE A 146 15.50 -13.68 7.64
N ASP A 147 16.14 -14.74 8.17
CA ASP A 147 15.81 -16.12 7.84
C ASP A 147 14.38 -16.55 8.20
N ASN A 148 13.83 -16.09 9.32
CA ASN A 148 12.49 -16.45 9.80
C ASN A 148 11.40 -15.44 9.36
N LEU A 149 11.66 -14.61 8.34
CA LEU A 149 10.77 -13.53 7.93
C LEU A 149 9.38 -14.03 7.51
N SER A 150 9.27 -15.20 6.88
CA SER A 150 7.95 -15.80 6.55
C SER A 150 7.07 -16.02 7.76
N ASP A 151 7.65 -16.54 8.83
CA ASP A 151 6.90 -16.85 10.05
C ASP A 151 6.47 -15.57 10.75
N LEU A 152 7.35 -14.57 10.79
CA LEU A 152 7.06 -13.25 11.34
C LEU A 152 5.95 -12.52 10.55
N VAL A 153 6.01 -12.56 9.21
CA VAL A 153 4.96 -11.99 8.37
C VAL A 153 3.64 -12.74 8.56
N ASN A 154 3.67 -14.08 8.59
CA ASN A 154 2.45 -14.84 8.82
C ASN A 154 1.83 -14.58 10.19
N ASP A 155 2.65 -14.47 11.23
CA ASP A 155 2.21 -14.15 12.58
C ASP A 155 1.62 -12.73 12.65
N SER A 156 2.29 -11.74 12.05
CA SER A 156 1.80 -10.36 11.99
C SER A 156 0.45 -10.23 11.26
N LEU A 157 0.20 -11.07 10.28
CA LEU A 157 -1.05 -11.15 9.52
C LEU A 157 -2.08 -12.11 10.16
N LEU A 158 -1.87 -12.55 11.40
CA LEU A 158 -2.76 -13.48 12.11
C LEU A 158 -3.04 -14.78 11.31
N GLY A 159 -1.99 -15.35 10.67
CA GLY A 159 -2.08 -16.57 9.87
C GLY A 159 -2.62 -16.36 8.44
N GLN A 160 -2.75 -15.13 7.98
CA GLN A 160 -3.36 -14.82 6.68
C GLN A 160 -2.37 -14.71 5.50
N LEU A 161 -1.09 -15.06 5.68
CA LEU A 161 -0.14 -15.14 4.57
C LEU A 161 -0.56 -16.18 3.53
N ARG A 162 -1.08 -17.34 3.98
CA ARG A 162 -1.67 -18.39 3.12
C ARG A 162 -0.79 -18.83 1.94
N GLY A 163 0.55 -18.70 2.08
CA GLY A 163 1.50 -19.03 1.04
C GLY A 163 1.51 -18.06 -0.15
N ALA A 164 0.97 -16.86 0.00
CA ALA A 164 1.00 -15.83 -1.04
C ALA A 164 2.44 -15.51 -1.46
N PRO A 165 2.72 -15.36 -2.76
CA PRO A 165 4.05 -15.00 -3.26
C PRO A 165 4.43 -13.55 -2.91
N VAL A 166 3.47 -12.67 -2.65
CA VAL A 166 3.71 -11.29 -2.23
C VAL A 166 2.64 -10.80 -1.25
N VAL A 167 3.06 -9.96 -0.31
CA VAL A 167 2.17 -9.15 0.54
C VAL A 167 2.48 -7.68 0.28
N PHE A 168 1.46 -6.87 0.10
CA PHE A 168 1.52 -5.42 0.08
C PHE A 168 1.14 -4.88 1.46
N PHE A 169 1.92 -3.94 1.97
CA PHE A 169 1.63 -3.19 3.17
C PHE A 169 1.51 -1.71 2.78
N PHE A 170 0.34 -1.15 3.00
CA PHE A 170 0.08 0.28 2.81
C PHE A 170 0.27 0.96 4.15
N THR A 171 1.23 1.87 4.22
CA THR A 171 1.58 2.59 5.45
C THR A 171 1.27 4.07 5.31
N ALA A 172 1.05 4.77 6.40
CA ALA A 172 0.78 6.19 6.42
C ALA A 172 1.88 6.98 7.11
N LEU A 173 2.22 8.13 6.53
CA LEU A 173 2.88 9.25 7.15
C LEU A 173 1.82 10.35 7.34
N PRO A 174 1.06 10.32 8.45
CA PRO A 174 -0.14 11.13 8.63
C PRO A 174 0.12 12.63 8.57
N GLU A 175 1.29 13.08 9.01
CA GLU A 175 1.71 14.48 8.99
C GLU A 175 1.55 15.15 7.61
N ARG A 176 1.73 14.39 6.50
CA ARG A 176 1.56 14.89 5.14
C ARG A 176 0.14 15.39 4.87
N THR A 177 -0.86 14.71 5.42
CA THR A 177 -2.27 15.08 5.26
C THR A 177 -2.71 16.01 6.40
N GLU A 178 -2.25 15.77 7.63
CA GLU A 178 -2.52 16.59 8.80
C GLU A 178 -2.00 18.04 8.62
N TYR A 179 -0.89 18.24 7.94
CA TYR A 179 -0.35 19.55 7.58
C TYR A 179 -1.41 20.48 6.97
N LYS A 180 -2.30 19.95 6.13
CA LYS A 180 -3.38 20.71 5.48
C LYS A 180 -4.72 20.59 6.19
N TYR A 181 -5.03 19.42 6.74
CA TYR A 181 -6.38 19.01 7.09
C TYR A 181 -6.55 18.69 8.57
N ASP A 182 -5.47 18.79 9.37
CA ASP A 182 -5.48 18.63 10.82
C ASP A 182 -6.33 17.37 11.21
N PHE A 183 -7.24 17.49 12.19
CA PHE A 183 -8.10 16.39 12.67
C PHE A 183 -9.01 15.77 11.56
N CYS A 184 -9.19 16.40 10.42
CA CYS A 184 -9.91 15.84 9.28
C CYS A 184 -9.10 14.83 8.47
N ALA A 185 -7.79 14.72 8.67
CA ALA A 185 -6.86 13.93 7.87
C ALA A 185 -7.14 12.42 7.92
N HIS A 186 -7.48 11.88 9.08
CA HIS A 186 -7.49 10.44 9.32
C HIS A 186 -8.49 9.67 8.45
N LYS A 187 -9.67 10.26 8.20
CA LYS A 187 -10.63 9.70 7.22
C LYS A 187 -10.06 9.65 5.82
N MET A 188 -9.32 10.69 5.40
CA MET A 188 -8.73 10.77 4.06
C MET A 188 -7.63 9.73 3.88
N ILE A 189 -6.79 9.53 4.90
CA ILE A 189 -5.71 8.53 4.91
C ILE A 189 -6.30 7.13 4.71
N ALA A 190 -7.35 6.79 5.45
CA ALA A 190 -8.03 5.50 5.31
C ALA A 190 -8.63 5.30 3.90
N MET A 191 -9.19 6.36 3.30
CA MET A 191 -9.72 6.32 1.93
C MET A 191 -8.60 6.15 0.91
N GLU A 192 -7.46 6.81 1.07
CA GLU A 192 -6.28 6.69 0.20
C GLU A 192 -5.77 5.24 0.17
N ALA A 193 -5.63 4.60 1.32
CA ALA A 193 -5.25 3.18 1.42
C ALA A 193 -6.27 2.27 0.72
N GLY A 194 -7.57 2.55 0.85
CA GLY A 194 -8.63 1.83 0.13
C GLY A 194 -8.53 1.97 -1.38
N HIS A 195 -8.21 3.17 -1.90
CA HIS A 195 -8.00 3.41 -3.33
C HIS A 195 -6.83 2.58 -3.86
N ALA A 196 -5.70 2.57 -3.15
CA ALA A 196 -4.53 1.78 -3.53
C ALA A 196 -4.83 0.28 -3.54
N CYS A 197 -5.48 -0.23 -2.50
CA CYS A 197 -5.84 -1.63 -2.41
C CYS A 197 -6.83 -2.06 -3.51
N GLN A 198 -7.74 -1.17 -3.93
CA GLN A 198 -8.64 -1.44 -5.06
C GLN A 198 -7.86 -1.48 -6.38
N ASN A 199 -6.95 -0.53 -6.65
CA ASN A 199 -6.09 -0.58 -7.83
C ASN A 199 -5.28 -1.88 -7.88
N LEU A 200 -4.66 -2.27 -6.75
CA LEU A 200 -3.95 -3.55 -6.63
C LEU A 200 -4.84 -4.74 -6.98
N SER A 201 -6.07 -4.75 -6.46
CA SER A 201 -7.02 -5.84 -6.68
C SER A 201 -7.41 -5.98 -8.16
N LEU A 202 -7.58 -4.85 -8.87
CA LEU A 202 -7.88 -4.82 -10.31
C LEU A 202 -6.64 -5.22 -11.12
N ALA A 203 -5.46 -4.69 -10.79
CA ALA A 203 -4.21 -5.03 -11.45
C ALA A 203 -3.87 -6.54 -11.32
N ALA A 204 -4.17 -7.15 -10.16
CA ALA A 204 -3.99 -8.59 -9.97
C ALA A 204 -4.82 -9.44 -10.95
N GLU A 205 -6.04 -9.01 -11.27
CA GLU A 205 -6.89 -9.70 -12.26
C GLU A 205 -6.28 -9.70 -13.66
N ILE A 206 -5.58 -8.63 -14.05
CA ILE A 206 -4.93 -8.49 -15.35
C ILE A 206 -3.82 -9.53 -15.55
N ILE A 207 -3.10 -9.89 -14.48
CA ILE A 207 -2.01 -10.87 -14.50
C ILE A 207 -2.46 -12.28 -14.10
N ASP A 208 -3.75 -12.60 -14.25
CA ASP A 208 -4.36 -13.89 -13.87
C ASP A 208 -4.07 -14.28 -12.40
N SER A 209 -4.03 -13.30 -11.54
CA SER A 209 -3.84 -13.42 -10.10
C SER A 209 -5.07 -12.89 -9.37
N GLY A 210 -5.08 -13.01 -8.07
CA GLY A 210 -6.10 -12.40 -7.23
C GLY A 210 -5.48 -11.82 -5.97
N ALA A 211 -6.16 -10.83 -5.41
CA ALA A 211 -5.77 -10.19 -4.16
C ALA A 211 -6.74 -10.50 -3.04
N CYS A 212 -6.26 -10.48 -1.80
CA CYS A 212 -7.09 -10.46 -0.60
C CYS A 212 -6.66 -9.30 0.30
N ALA A 213 -7.52 -8.31 0.45
CA ALA A 213 -7.34 -7.22 1.40
C ALA A 213 -7.46 -7.72 2.85
N ILE A 214 -6.62 -7.23 3.74
CA ILE A 214 -6.50 -7.64 5.14
C ILE A 214 -6.53 -6.40 6.03
N CYS A 215 -7.60 -6.24 6.81
CA CYS A 215 -7.70 -5.24 7.90
C CYS A 215 -7.36 -5.83 9.26
N ALA A 216 -7.54 -7.15 9.43
CA ALA A 216 -7.29 -7.83 10.68
C ALA A 216 -5.84 -8.34 10.70
N TYR A 217 -4.94 -7.55 11.26
CA TYR A 217 -3.53 -7.86 11.47
C TYR A 217 -3.10 -7.33 12.84
N ASP A 218 -1.96 -7.79 13.33
CA ASP A 218 -1.32 -7.29 14.54
C ASP A 218 -0.51 -6.04 14.17
N GLN A 219 -1.00 -4.87 14.58
CA GLN A 219 -0.42 -3.57 14.23
C GLN A 219 1.04 -3.45 14.64
N GLU A 220 1.35 -3.78 15.89
CA GLU A 220 2.71 -3.64 16.43
C GLU A 220 3.70 -4.56 15.71
N LYS A 221 3.27 -5.79 15.40
CA LYS A 221 4.10 -6.75 14.67
C LYS A 221 4.31 -6.33 13.22
N VAL A 222 3.29 -5.80 12.53
CA VAL A 222 3.44 -5.29 11.16
C VAL A 222 4.41 -4.12 11.15
N ASP A 223 4.22 -3.13 12.02
CA ASP A 223 5.10 -1.96 12.07
C ASP A 223 6.56 -2.37 12.39
N LYS A 224 6.73 -3.35 13.28
CA LYS A 224 8.06 -3.90 13.64
C LYS A 224 8.76 -4.59 12.47
N ILE A 225 8.08 -5.44 11.69
CA ILE A 225 8.71 -6.12 10.54
C ILE A 225 9.04 -5.15 9.41
N LEU A 226 8.30 -4.04 9.29
CA LEU A 226 8.56 -2.98 8.33
C LEU A 226 9.64 -1.99 8.82
N LEU A 227 10.12 -2.13 10.05
CA LEU A 227 11.07 -1.23 10.70
C LEU A 227 10.57 0.23 10.77
N ILE A 228 9.26 0.41 11.01
CA ILE A 228 8.61 1.71 11.20
C ILE A 228 8.19 1.89 12.67
N ASN A 229 7.98 3.15 13.10
CA ASN A 229 7.87 3.44 14.53
C ASN A 229 6.48 3.22 15.16
N GLY A 230 5.45 2.99 14.33
CA GLY A 230 4.08 2.75 14.79
C GLY A 230 3.33 4.00 15.27
N ASP A 231 3.93 5.17 15.22
CA ASP A 231 3.37 6.46 15.68
C ASP A 231 3.27 7.46 14.52
N SER A 232 4.36 8.06 14.10
CA SER A 232 4.41 8.98 12.95
C SER A 232 4.49 8.27 11.60
N HIS A 233 4.74 6.97 11.60
CA HIS A 233 4.72 6.09 10.43
C HIS A 233 4.21 4.72 10.85
N PHE A 234 3.06 4.29 10.33
CA PHE A 234 2.40 3.04 10.71
C PHE A 234 1.63 2.40 9.55
N ALA A 235 1.41 1.08 9.62
CA ALA A 235 0.60 0.36 8.67
C ALA A 235 -0.89 0.72 8.80
N THR A 236 -1.59 0.84 7.66
CA THR A 236 -3.03 1.16 7.61
C THR A 236 -3.85 0.07 6.95
N TYR A 237 -3.25 -0.69 6.04
CA TYR A 237 -3.93 -1.74 5.30
C TYR A 237 -2.91 -2.73 4.73
N CYS A 238 -3.30 -3.99 4.59
CA CYS A 238 -2.47 -5.01 3.96
C CYS A 238 -3.24 -5.74 2.86
N ALA A 239 -2.52 -6.36 1.93
CA ALA A 239 -3.12 -7.25 0.94
C ALA A 239 -2.13 -8.34 0.51
N THR A 240 -2.61 -9.58 0.47
CA THR A 240 -1.89 -10.68 -0.18
C THR A 240 -2.28 -10.77 -1.64
N VAL A 241 -1.32 -11.11 -2.51
CA VAL A 241 -1.57 -11.36 -3.95
C VAL A 241 -0.88 -12.66 -4.37
N GLY A 242 -1.54 -13.42 -5.23
CA GLY A 242 -0.97 -14.64 -5.81
C GLY A 242 -1.78 -15.18 -6.97
N LYS A 243 -1.22 -16.15 -7.67
CA LYS A 243 -1.84 -16.79 -8.84
C LYS A 243 -3.10 -17.55 -8.46
N LYS A 244 -4.11 -17.47 -9.32
CA LYS A 244 -5.34 -18.27 -9.19
C LYS A 244 -5.02 -19.74 -9.35
N SER A 245 -5.62 -20.59 -8.52
CA SER A 245 -5.57 -22.04 -8.72
C SER A 245 -6.64 -22.47 -9.72
N SER A 246 -6.39 -23.53 -10.48
CA SER A 246 -7.36 -24.10 -11.43
C SER A 246 -8.68 -24.56 -10.76
N LYS A 247 -8.73 -24.59 -9.42
CA LYS A 247 -9.92 -24.94 -8.63
C LYS A 247 -10.78 -23.74 -8.22
N SER A 248 -10.36 -22.51 -8.52
CA SER A 248 -11.07 -21.29 -8.09
C SER A 248 -12.10 -20.77 -9.11
N GLU A 249 -12.40 -21.54 -10.15
CA GLU A 249 -13.37 -21.18 -11.21
C GLU A 249 -14.79 -21.76 -10.99
N ASN A 250 -15.08 -22.30 -9.79
CA ASN A 250 -16.43 -22.80 -9.44
C ASN A 250 -17.09 -21.96 -8.34
#